data_84c3ecef5ff2bb216afa71e756180b68
#
_entry.id   84c3ecef5ff2bb216afa71e756180b68
#
_cell.length_a   1.000
_cell.length_b   1.000
_cell.length_c   1.000
_cell.angle_alpha   90.00
_cell.angle_beta   90.00
_cell.angle_gamma   90.00
#
_symmetry.space_group_name_H-M   'P 1'
#
loop_
_entity.id
_entity.type
_entity.pdbx_description
1 polymer ?
#
loop_
_entity_poly.entity_id
_entity_poly.type
_entity_poly.pdbx_seq_one_letter_code
_entity_poly.pdbx_strand_id
1 'polypeptide(L)'
;PLSLVKIFSSLVNGGYIVKPSITFNERPYKERVLKKETSDKINNLLYQIVDLGTGKRAKIEGLKIGGKTGTARKSKDKEGYYDNKIITSFIGVFPVEKPKYILFILFDDPKNENNLFEYYGDNTAAPIFSKIVEKISPILIQKKNKESLGKIVKTNR
;
A
#
# COMPACT_ATOMS: atom_id res chain seq x y z
N PRO A 1 12.35 2.85 0.60
CA PRO A 1 11.04 2.22 0.77
C PRO A 1 10.29 2.73 2.00
N LEU A 2 10.88 2.70 3.21
CA LEU A 2 10.19 3.07 4.45
C LEU A 2 9.68 4.52 4.46
N SER A 3 10.48 5.46 3.95
CA SER A 3 10.09 6.87 3.82
C SER A 3 8.86 7.04 2.93
N LEU A 4 8.78 6.30 1.81
CA LEU A 4 7.62 6.31 0.93
C LEU A 4 6.37 5.77 1.64
N VAL A 5 6.48 4.65 2.35
CA VAL A 5 5.36 4.08 3.12
C VAL A 5 4.90 5.05 4.21
N LYS A 6 5.82 5.73 4.90
CA LYS A 6 5.52 6.76 5.90
C LYS A 6 4.72 7.92 5.29
N ILE A 7 5.17 8.45 4.14
CA ILE A 7 4.46 9.54 3.44
C ILE A 7 3.09 9.04 2.96
N PHE A 8 3.04 7.89 2.31
CA PHE A 8 1.77 7.31 1.84
C PHE A 8 0.79 7.08 2.98
N SER A 9 1.28 6.66 4.15
CA SER A 9 0.41 6.47 5.32
C SER A 9 -0.29 7.76 5.72
N SER A 10 0.38 8.91 5.64
CA SER A 10 -0.24 10.21 5.98
C SER A 10 -1.33 10.64 4.99
N LEU A 11 -1.23 10.19 3.74
CA LEU A 11 -2.26 10.46 2.73
C LEU A 11 -3.56 9.70 3.01
N VAL A 12 -3.47 8.49 3.57
CA VAL A 12 -4.61 7.57 3.65
C VAL A 12 -5.22 7.42 5.05
N ASN A 13 -4.52 7.83 6.12
CA ASN A 13 -4.93 7.60 7.51
C ASN A 13 -5.69 8.77 8.17
N GLY A 14 -6.25 9.68 7.39
CA GLY A 14 -6.91 10.90 7.88
C GLY A 14 -5.96 12.08 8.04
N GLY A 15 -4.78 12.04 7.41
CA GLY A 15 -3.85 13.16 7.34
C GLY A 15 -2.80 13.20 8.46
N TYR A 16 -2.49 12.08 9.10
CA TYR A 16 -1.51 12.03 10.18
C TYR A 16 -0.19 11.42 9.72
N ILE A 17 0.93 12.13 9.94
CA ILE A 17 2.24 11.52 9.83
C ILE A 17 2.51 10.67 11.09
N VAL A 18 3.04 9.47 10.88
CA VAL A 18 3.30 8.50 11.95
C VAL A 18 4.79 8.14 11.93
N LYS A 19 5.44 8.13 13.10
CA LYS A 19 6.80 7.58 13.21
C LYS A 19 6.71 6.05 13.20
N PRO A 20 7.35 5.37 12.23
CA PRO A 20 7.38 3.92 12.23
C PRO A 20 8.13 3.39 13.47
N SER A 21 7.60 2.34 14.11
CA SER A 21 8.24 1.62 15.20
C SER A 21 8.06 0.12 15.01
N ILE A 22 9.07 -0.65 15.39
CA ILE A 22 9.03 -2.11 15.45
C ILE A 22 8.85 -2.61 16.89
N THR A 23 8.82 -1.69 17.88
CA THR A 23 8.64 -2.00 19.29
C THR A 23 7.25 -1.64 19.76
N PHE A 24 6.69 -2.45 20.68
CA PHE A 24 5.35 -2.23 21.25
C PHE A 24 5.27 -1.09 22.28
N ASN A 25 6.39 -0.68 22.85
CA ASN A 25 6.42 0.21 24.00
C ASN A 25 6.52 1.70 23.64
N GLU A 26 6.69 2.04 22.40
CA GLU A 26 6.75 3.43 21.96
C GLU A 26 5.31 3.98 21.77
N ARG A 27 5.02 5.12 22.42
CA ARG A 27 3.79 5.86 22.11
C ARG A 27 3.85 6.33 20.66
N PRO A 28 2.84 6.02 19.82
CA PRO A 28 2.86 6.43 18.44
C PRO A 28 2.84 7.97 18.34
N TYR A 29 3.91 8.54 17.82
CA TYR A 29 3.92 9.96 17.45
C TYR A 29 2.95 10.18 16.31
N LYS A 30 2.05 11.15 16.46
CA LYS A 30 1.08 11.55 15.44
C LYS A 30 1.04 13.06 15.34
N GLU A 31 1.26 13.57 14.16
CA GLU A 31 1.11 14.98 13.81
C GLU A 31 0.20 15.09 12.59
N ARG A 32 -0.75 16.00 12.63
CA ARG A 32 -1.65 16.23 11.49
C ARG A 32 -0.94 17.12 10.46
N VAL A 33 -0.76 16.58 9.26
CA VAL A 33 -0.12 17.27 8.13
C VAL A 33 -1.08 17.53 6.97
N LEU A 34 -2.25 16.88 6.97
CA LEU A 34 -3.32 17.07 5.97
C LEU A 34 -4.69 17.12 6.66
N LYS A 35 -5.65 17.80 6.03
CA LYS A 35 -7.05 17.75 6.45
C LYS A 35 -7.64 16.36 6.20
N LYS A 36 -8.56 15.95 7.06
CA LYS A 36 -9.24 14.65 6.92
C LYS A 36 -9.96 14.52 5.58
N GLU A 37 -10.64 15.59 5.17
CA GLU A 37 -11.38 15.65 3.91
C GLU A 37 -10.47 15.42 2.69
N THR A 38 -9.22 15.92 2.75
CA THR A 38 -8.21 15.67 1.71
C THR A 38 -7.82 14.21 1.68
N SER A 39 -7.57 13.61 2.83
CA SER A 39 -7.25 12.17 2.94
C SER A 39 -8.40 11.29 2.43
N ASP A 40 -9.64 11.64 2.76
CA ASP A 40 -10.83 10.89 2.31
C ASP A 40 -10.97 10.97 0.76
N LYS A 41 -10.73 12.14 0.16
CA LYS A 41 -10.71 12.31 -1.31
C LYS A 41 -9.59 11.47 -1.95
N ILE A 42 -8.40 11.46 -1.35
CA ILE A 42 -7.27 10.64 -1.83
C ILE A 42 -7.62 9.15 -1.76
N ASN A 43 -8.22 8.67 -0.67
CA ASN A 43 -8.66 7.28 -0.55
C ASN A 43 -9.65 6.88 -1.65
N ASN A 44 -10.59 7.77 -1.99
CA ASN A 44 -11.53 7.53 -3.08
C ASN A 44 -10.82 7.47 -4.44
N LEU A 45 -9.88 8.38 -4.73
CA LEU A 45 -9.09 8.35 -5.96
C LEU A 45 -8.22 7.08 -6.06
N LEU A 46 -7.58 6.68 -4.96
CA LEU A 46 -6.78 5.46 -4.92
C LEU A 46 -7.63 4.20 -5.14
N TYR A 47 -8.86 4.19 -4.62
CA TYR A 47 -9.82 3.13 -4.90
C TYR A 47 -10.18 3.06 -6.38
N GLN A 48 -10.49 4.20 -7.01
CA GLN A 48 -10.81 4.26 -8.45
C GLN A 48 -9.66 3.78 -9.33
N ILE A 49 -8.40 4.05 -8.96
CA ILE A 49 -7.21 3.55 -9.67
C ILE A 49 -7.17 2.01 -9.67
N VAL A 50 -7.59 1.37 -8.57
CA VAL A 50 -7.63 -0.09 -8.48
C VAL A 50 -8.90 -0.65 -9.13
N ASP A 51 -10.02 0.04 -9.01
CA ASP A 51 -11.29 -0.46 -9.56
C ASP A 51 -11.37 -0.32 -11.09
N LEU A 52 -10.95 0.82 -11.62
CA LEU A 52 -11.13 1.20 -13.03
C LEU A 52 -9.82 1.50 -13.79
N GLY A 53 -8.73 1.75 -13.07
CA GLY A 53 -7.49 2.30 -13.65
C GLY A 53 -6.33 1.32 -13.74
N THR A 54 -5.13 1.89 -13.69
CA THR A 54 -3.84 1.19 -13.82
C THR A 54 -3.52 0.23 -12.67
N GLY A 55 -4.28 0.25 -11.59
CA GLY A 55 -4.14 -0.65 -10.45
C GLY A 55 -5.03 -1.89 -10.50
N LYS A 56 -5.75 -2.11 -11.59
CA LYS A 56 -6.83 -3.11 -11.71
C LYS A 56 -6.40 -4.53 -11.36
N ARG A 57 -5.15 -4.89 -11.61
CA ARG A 57 -4.60 -6.20 -11.25
C ARG A 57 -4.31 -6.40 -9.75
N ALA A 58 -4.43 -5.33 -8.95
CA ALA A 58 -4.41 -5.41 -7.48
C ALA A 58 -5.80 -5.62 -6.87
N LYS A 59 -6.87 -5.65 -7.69
CA LYS A 59 -8.24 -5.84 -7.24
C LYS A 59 -8.44 -7.23 -6.64
N ILE A 60 -9.15 -7.29 -5.51
CA ILE A 60 -9.53 -8.52 -4.81
C ILE A 60 -11.03 -8.45 -4.56
N GLU A 61 -11.72 -9.53 -4.89
CA GLU A 61 -13.15 -9.62 -4.64
C GLU A 61 -13.46 -9.58 -3.14
N GLY A 62 -14.48 -8.82 -2.76
CA GLY A 62 -14.89 -8.67 -1.35
C GLY A 62 -13.97 -7.77 -0.50
N LEU A 63 -12.88 -7.23 -1.04
CA LEU A 63 -11.98 -6.32 -0.32
C LEU A 63 -11.71 -5.05 -1.12
N LYS A 64 -12.13 -3.90 -0.62
CA LYS A 64 -11.84 -2.61 -1.26
C LYS A 64 -10.40 -2.17 -1.00
N ILE A 65 -9.64 -2.08 -2.06
CA ILE A 65 -8.23 -1.70 -2.08
C ILE A 65 -8.08 -0.35 -2.74
N GLY A 66 -7.30 0.53 -2.14
CA GLY A 66 -6.79 1.73 -2.79
C GLY A 66 -5.31 1.58 -3.08
N GLY A 67 -4.83 2.04 -4.24
CA GLY A 67 -3.41 1.90 -4.53
C GLY A 67 -2.95 2.65 -5.76
N LYS A 68 -1.62 2.64 -5.96
CA LYS A 68 -0.96 3.31 -7.09
C LYS A 68 0.23 2.50 -7.58
N THR A 69 0.31 2.33 -8.89
CA THR A 69 1.48 1.83 -9.59
C THR A 69 2.58 2.88 -9.66
N GLY A 70 3.82 2.43 -9.68
CA GLY A 70 4.98 3.25 -9.97
C GLY A 70 5.89 2.54 -10.97
N THR A 71 6.43 3.31 -11.92
CA THR A 71 7.45 2.84 -12.86
C THR A 71 8.45 3.96 -13.04
N ALA A 72 9.73 3.67 -12.85
CA ALA A 72 10.81 4.64 -13.00
C ALA A 72 12.00 3.99 -13.72
N ARG A 73 12.70 4.73 -14.56
CA ARG A 73 14.00 4.30 -15.10
C ARG A 73 15.07 4.42 -14.02
N LYS A 74 16.00 3.49 -13.99
CA LYS A 74 17.18 3.57 -13.10
C LYS A 74 18.12 4.66 -13.59
N SER A 75 18.62 5.47 -12.65
CA SER A 75 19.63 6.48 -12.95
C SER A 75 21.01 5.85 -13.16
N LYS A 76 21.77 6.46 -14.07
CA LYS A 76 23.21 6.23 -14.24
C LYS A 76 23.95 7.35 -13.54
N ASP A 77 24.14 7.30 -12.25
CA ASP A 77 24.82 8.33 -11.46
C ASP A 77 24.81 9.75 -12.09
N LYS A 78 25.86 10.14 -12.82
CA LYS A 78 26.00 11.45 -13.46
C LYS A 78 25.60 11.47 -14.96
N GLU A 79 25.28 10.32 -15.55
CA GLU A 79 25.07 10.16 -17.00
C GLU A 79 23.59 10.02 -17.42
N GLY A 80 22.63 10.36 -16.56
CA GLY A 80 21.22 10.28 -16.88
C GLY A 80 20.57 8.94 -16.49
N TYR A 81 19.84 8.30 -17.39
CA TYR A 81 19.06 7.09 -17.10
C TYR A 81 19.44 5.93 -17.99
N TYR A 82 19.35 4.70 -17.48
CA TYR A 82 19.44 3.49 -18.31
C TYR A 82 18.21 3.36 -19.20
N ASP A 83 18.40 2.97 -20.48
CA ASP A 83 17.29 2.83 -21.41
C ASP A 83 16.42 1.60 -21.12
N ASN A 84 17.04 0.55 -20.57
CA ASN A 84 16.44 -0.77 -20.41
C ASN A 84 16.41 -1.28 -18.96
N LYS A 85 16.73 -0.42 -17.96
CA LYS A 85 16.65 -0.79 -16.55
C LYS A 85 15.58 0.04 -15.85
N ILE A 86 14.61 -0.62 -15.27
CA ILE A 86 13.47 0.01 -14.62
C ILE A 86 13.26 -0.50 -13.19
N ILE A 87 12.65 0.34 -12.40
CA ILE A 87 12.09 -0.03 -11.09
C ILE A 87 10.58 0.02 -11.24
N THR A 88 9.90 -1.06 -10.91
CA THR A 88 8.45 -1.12 -10.90
C THR A 88 7.94 -1.31 -9.49
N SER A 89 6.80 -0.73 -9.17
CA SER A 89 6.25 -0.80 -7.84
C SER A 89 4.73 -0.70 -7.81
N PHE A 90 4.17 -1.16 -6.71
CA PHE A 90 2.79 -0.92 -6.32
C PHE A 90 2.73 -0.67 -4.81
N ILE A 91 2.05 0.40 -4.42
CA ILE A 91 1.72 0.68 -3.03
C ILE A 91 0.21 0.66 -2.86
N GLY A 92 -0.28 -0.10 -1.90
CA GLY A 92 -1.71 -0.20 -1.68
C GLY A 92 -2.08 -0.20 -0.20
N VAL A 93 -3.29 0.26 0.06
CA VAL A 93 -3.94 0.35 1.38
C VAL A 93 -5.19 -0.51 1.39
N PHE A 94 -5.41 -1.24 2.48
CA PHE A 94 -6.61 -2.07 2.65
C PHE A 94 -7.04 -2.22 4.12
N PRO A 95 -8.37 -2.28 4.39
CA PRO A 95 -9.46 -1.82 3.55
C PRO A 95 -9.38 -0.31 3.33
N VAL A 96 -9.70 0.18 2.12
CA VAL A 96 -9.55 1.62 1.80
C VAL A 96 -10.56 2.51 2.53
N GLU A 97 -11.76 2.00 2.83
CA GLU A 97 -12.79 2.74 3.58
C GLU A 97 -12.38 3.00 5.05
N LYS A 98 -11.57 2.11 5.61
CA LYS A 98 -11.04 2.21 6.97
C LYS A 98 -9.59 1.76 6.98
N PRO A 99 -8.67 2.60 6.51
CA PRO A 99 -7.28 2.25 6.30
C PRO A 99 -6.60 1.66 7.53
N LYS A 100 -5.99 0.46 7.37
CA LYS A 100 -5.31 -0.25 8.46
C LYS A 100 -3.96 -0.78 8.08
N TYR A 101 -3.85 -1.27 6.85
CA TYR A 101 -2.66 -1.95 6.37
C TYR A 101 -2.20 -1.29 5.09
N ILE A 102 -0.89 -1.13 4.97
CA ILE A 102 -0.23 -0.70 3.75
C ILE A 102 0.75 -1.79 3.37
N LEU A 103 0.70 -2.21 2.12
CA LEU A 103 1.69 -3.09 1.52
C LEU A 103 2.35 -2.36 0.36
N PHE A 104 3.68 -2.40 0.32
CA PHE A 104 4.49 -1.84 -0.75
C PHE A 104 5.33 -2.94 -1.38
N ILE A 105 5.14 -3.14 -2.68
CA ILE A 105 5.90 -4.07 -3.51
C ILE A 105 6.78 -3.26 -4.44
N LEU A 106 8.04 -3.64 -4.54
CA LEU A 106 9.00 -3.04 -5.44
C LEU A 106 9.86 -4.13 -6.07
N PHE A 107 10.02 -4.04 -7.38
CA PHE A 107 10.97 -4.83 -8.15
C PHE A 107 12.04 -3.92 -8.73
N ASP A 108 13.29 -4.25 -8.47
CA ASP A 108 14.45 -3.57 -9.03
C ASP A 108 14.95 -4.37 -10.21
N ASP A 109 14.87 -3.78 -11.40
CA ASP A 109 15.31 -4.36 -12.67
C ASP A 109 14.72 -5.77 -12.91
N PRO A 110 13.37 -5.91 -12.88
CA PRO A 110 12.76 -7.21 -13.15
C PRO A 110 13.13 -7.65 -14.56
N LYS A 111 13.61 -8.87 -14.70
CA LYS A 111 13.99 -9.45 -16.00
C LYS A 111 12.86 -10.32 -16.52
N ASN A 112 12.51 -10.14 -17.78
CA ASN A 112 11.74 -11.09 -18.56
C ASN A 112 12.45 -11.32 -19.87
N GLU A 113 12.64 -12.54 -20.26
CA GLU A 113 13.42 -12.89 -21.44
C GLU A 113 12.72 -12.50 -22.75
N ASN A 114 11.43 -12.17 -22.71
CA ASN A 114 10.63 -12.10 -23.94
C ASN A 114 10.11 -10.72 -24.36
N ASN A 115 9.98 -9.68 -23.50
CA ASN A 115 9.48 -8.36 -23.92
C ASN A 115 9.72 -7.23 -22.90
N LEU A 116 10.35 -6.14 -23.34
CA LEU A 116 10.57 -4.92 -22.56
C LEU A 116 9.27 -4.16 -22.17
N PHE A 117 8.18 -4.38 -22.89
CA PHE A 117 6.91 -3.67 -22.68
C PHE A 117 6.02 -4.24 -21.57
N GLU A 118 6.37 -5.37 -20.97
CA GLU A 118 5.57 -6.02 -19.91
C GLU A 118 5.95 -5.62 -18.48
N TYR A 119 6.85 -4.66 -18.29
CA TYR A 119 7.44 -4.33 -16.97
C TYR A 119 6.78 -3.19 -16.21
N TYR A 120 5.59 -2.77 -16.60
CA TYR A 120 4.88 -1.76 -15.83
C TYR A 120 4.40 -2.31 -14.49
N GLY A 121 4.26 -1.43 -13.49
CA GLY A 121 3.85 -1.82 -12.15
C GLY A 121 2.49 -2.54 -12.06
N ASP A 122 1.62 -2.34 -13.05
CA ASP A 122 0.35 -3.06 -13.19
C ASP A 122 0.54 -4.53 -13.59
N ASN A 123 1.57 -4.84 -14.40
CA ASN A 123 1.87 -6.20 -14.86
C ASN A 123 2.80 -6.97 -13.92
N THR A 124 3.52 -6.28 -13.04
CA THR A 124 4.54 -6.86 -12.16
C THR A 124 4.12 -6.80 -10.69
N ALA A 125 4.13 -5.62 -10.09
CA ALA A 125 3.95 -5.42 -8.66
C ALA A 125 2.48 -5.55 -8.21
N ALA A 126 1.51 -5.10 -9.01
CA ALA A 126 0.10 -5.15 -8.65
C ALA A 126 -0.47 -6.58 -8.54
N PRO A 127 -0.16 -7.54 -9.44
CA PRO A 127 -0.59 -8.94 -9.28
C PRO A 127 0.04 -9.63 -8.08
N ILE A 128 1.27 -9.29 -7.73
CA ILE A 128 1.93 -9.85 -6.53
C ILE A 128 1.31 -9.27 -5.27
N PHE A 129 0.96 -7.98 -5.30
CA PHE A 129 0.23 -7.35 -4.21
C PHE A 129 -1.10 -8.09 -3.93
N SER A 130 -1.93 -8.34 -4.96
CA SER A 130 -3.21 -9.04 -4.77
C SER A 130 -3.00 -10.44 -4.19
N LYS A 131 -2.08 -11.24 -4.74
CA LYS A 131 -1.77 -12.58 -4.24
C LYS A 131 -1.32 -12.61 -2.78
N ILE A 132 -0.53 -11.62 -2.34
CA ILE A 132 -0.10 -11.52 -0.95
C ILE A 132 -1.29 -11.13 -0.07
N VAL A 133 -2.04 -10.08 -0.44
CA VAL A 133 -3.17 -9.60 0.34
C VAL A 133 -4.27 -10.64 0.46
N GLU A 134 -4.57 -11.41 -0.59
CA GLU A 134 -5.51 -12.53 -0.53
C GLU A 134 -5.12 -13.54 0.56
N LYS A 135 -3.84 -13.87 0.67
CA LYS A 135 -3.34 -14.82 1.68
C LYS A 135 -3.34 -14.25 3.09
N ILE A 136 -2.99 -12.97 3.27
CA ILE A 136 -2.82 -12.39 4.61
C ILE A 136 -4.10 -11.76 5.16
N SER A 137 -5.02 -11.27 4.31
CA SER A 137 -6.21 -10.56 4.77
C SER A 137 -7.12 -11.39 5.69
N PRO A 138 -7.37 -12.69 5.47
CA PRO A 138 -8.15 -13.50 6.39
C PRO A 138 -7.53 -13.55 7.79
N ILE A 139 -6.21 -13.68 7.88
CA ILE A 139 -5.47 -13.73 9.15
C ILE A 139 -5.58 -12.39 9.89
N LEU A 140 -5.39 -11.27 9.16
CA LEU A 140 -5.41 -9.92 9.72
C LEU A 140 -6.82 -9.49 10.17
N ILE A 141 -7.87 -9.94 9.46
CA ILE A 141 -9.27 -9.63 9.78
C ILE A 141 -9.75 -10.48 10.97
N GLN A 142 -9.44 -11.77 11.01
CA GLN A 142 -9.85 -12.67 12.10
C GLN A 142 -9.23 -12.30 13.46
N LYS A 143 -7.96 -11.85 13.48
CA LYS A 143 -7.31 -11.40 14.72
C LYS A 143 -8.12 -10.30 15.43
N LYS A 144 -8.78 -9.44 14.69
CA LYS A 144 -9.54 -8.33 15.24
C LYS A 144 -10.87 -8.73 15.87
N ASN A 145 -11.53 -9.75 15.34
CA ASN A 145 -12.77 -10.26 15.94
C ASN A 145 -12.50 -10.90 17.31
N LYS A 146 -11.34 -11.53 17.49
CA LYS A 146 -10.93 -12.08 18.80
C LYS A 146 -10.53 -10.99 19.80
N GLU A 147 -9.87 -9.90 19.35
CA GLU A 147 -9.49 -8.78 20.24
C GLU A 147 -10.71 -7.94 20.65
N SER A 148 -11.71 -7.76 19.78
CA SER A 148 -12.94 -7.05 20.12
C SER A 148 -13.82 -7.87 21.07
N LEU A 149 -13.92 -9.17 20.91
CA LEU A 149 -14.61 -10.09 21.83
C LEU A 149 -13.90 -10.14 23.20
N GLY A 150 -12.58 -10.17 23.23
CA GLY A 150 -11.81 -10.15 24.48
C GLY A 150 -11.92 -8.84 25.28
N LYS A 151 -12.18 -7.70 24.62
CA LYS A 151 -12.44 -6.41 25.29
C LYS A 151 -13.84 -6.33 25.88
N ILE A 152 -14.86 -6.86 25.18
CA ILE A 152 -16.24 -6.88 25.68
C ILE A 152 -16.36 -7.73 26.94
N VAL A 153 -15.66 -8.85 27.01
CA VAL A 153 -15.65 -9.73 28.22
C VAL A 153 -14.94 -9.09 29.42
N LYS A 154 -13.99 -8.17 29.21
CA LYS A 154 -13.27 -7.46 30.29
C LYS A 154 -14.03 -6.23 30.81
N THR A 155 -14.99 -5.70 30.08
CA THR A 155 -15.79 -4.52 30.51
C THR A 155 -17.04 -4.91 31.30
N ASN A 156 -17.40 -6.18 31.30
CA ASN A 156 -18.56 -6.72 32.01
C ASN A 156 -18.15 -7.52 33.26
N ARG A 157 -16.99 -7.26 33.83
CA ARG A 157 -16.53 -7.69 35.17
C ARG A 157 -16.06 -6.43 35.90
#